data_1772bd872fa58acee643ba9c286c771a
#
_entry.id   1772bd872fa58acee643ba9c286c771a
#
_cell.length_a   1.000
_cell.length_b   1.000
_cell.length_c   1.000
_cell.angle_alpha   90.00
_cell.angle_beta   90.00
_cell.angle_gamma   90.00
#
_symmetry.space_group_name_H-M   'P 1'
#
loop_
_entity.id
_entity.type
_entity.pdbx_description
1 polymer ?
#
loop_
_entity_poly.entity_id
_entity_poly.type
_entity_poly.pdbx_seq_one_letter_code
_entity_poly.pdbx_strand_id
1 'polypeptide(L)'
;MEKTYSPKGRTCKVTFDLPADIRAKKAAVCGDFNGWDPMKTPMKKRKDGSFSVTVSLKPGTEYRFRYLVDGKKWENDWAADGYVPNKFGSEDSVISV
;
A
#
# COMPACT_ATOMS: atom_id res chain seq x y z
N MET A 1 6.75 -1.65 -5.55
CA MET A 1 5.42 -1.30 -6.12
C MET A 1 5.53 -1.09 -7.61
N GLU A 2 4.53 -1.53 -8.35
CA GLU A 2 4.45 -1.28 -9.78
C GLU A 2 3.36 -0.27 -10.07
N LYS A 3 3.63 0.64 -11.01
CA LYS A 3 2.69 1.66 -11.45
C LYS A 3 2.44 1.49 -12.94
N THR A 4 1.17 1.39 -13.34
CA THR A 4 0.79 1.30 -14.75
C THR A 4 -0.28 2.36 -15.05
N TYR A 5 0.09 3.33 -15.86
CA TYR A 5 -0.81 4.42 -16.24
C TYR A 5 -1.70 3.98 -17.40
N SER A 6 -2.96 4.42 -17.40
CA SER A 6 -3.84 4.19 -18.52
C SER A 6 -3.33 4.96 -19.75
N PRO A 7 -3.70 4.54 -20.98
CA PRO A 7 -3.22 5.20 -22.20
C PRO A 7 -3.49 6.70 -22.25
N LYS A 8 -4.57 7.17 -21.62
CA LYS A 8 -4.91 8.58 -21.58
C LYS A 8 -4.46 9.27 -20.29
N GLY A 9 -3.73 8.57 -19.43
CA GLY A 9 -3.23 9.13 -18.19
C GLY A 9 -4.30 9.48 -17.17
N ARG A 10 -5.49 8.89 -17.25
CA ARG A 10 -6.62 9.19 -16.34
C ARG A 10 -6.60 8.39 -15.06
N THR A 11 -5.98 7.23 -15.08
CA THR A 11 -5.85 6.37 -13.91
C THR A 11 -4.45 5.78 -13.85
N CYS A 12 -4.02 5.44 -12.65
CA CYS A 12 -2.79 4.68 -12.44
C CYS A 12 -3.13 3.45 -11.61
N LYS A 13 -2.85 2.27 -12.15
CA LYS A 13 -2.98 1.03 -11.39
C LYS A 13 -1.69 0.80 -10.64
N VAL A 14 -1.78 0.71 -9.33
CA VAL A 14 -0.64 0.49 -8.46
C VAL A 14 -0.76 -0.88 -7.82
N THR A 15 0.27 -1.70 -7.95
CA THR A 15 0.35 -2.99 -7.27
C THR A 15 1.21 -2.81 -6.02
N PHE A 16 0.57 -2.97 -4.87
CA PHE A 16 1.22 -2.94 -3.57
C PHE A 16 1.70 -4.35 -3.23
N ASP A 17 2.90 -4.48 -2.71
CA ASP A 17 3.52 -5.76 -2.39
C ASP A 17 4.09 -5.78 -0.99
N LEU A 18 3.93 -6.92 -0.30
CA LEU A 18 4.65 -7.21 0.93
C LEU A 18 5.45 -8.50 0.73
N PRO A 19 6.73 -8.51 1.14
CA PRO A 19 7.56 -9.70 0.96
C PRO A 19 7.14 -10.85 1.88
N ALA A 20 7.50 -12.07 1.51
CA ALA A 20 7.20 -13.26 2.29
C ALA A 20 7.85 -13.22 3.68
N ASP A 21 8.93 -12.48 3.83
CA ASP A 21 9.65 -12.32 5.11
C ASP A 21 8.76 -11.80 6.24
N ILE A 22 7.66 -11.13 5.89
CA ILE A 22 6.73 -10.59 6.87
C ILE A 22 6.08 -11.70 7.69
N ARG A 23 5.99 -12.92 7.15
CA ARG A 23 5.45 -14.12 7.81
C ARG A 23 4.07 -13.91 8.42
N ALA A 24 3.20 -13.25 7.68
CA ALA A 24 1.85 -12.93 8.15
C ALA A 24 0.83 -13.93 7.63
N LYS A 25 -0.31 -13.99 8.30
CA LYS A 25 -1.46 -14.77 7.84
C LYS A 25 -2.34 -13.94 6.93
N LYS A 26 -2.45 -12.66 7.19
CA LYS A 26 -3.25 -11.73 6.39
C LYS A 26 -2.62 -10.33 6.42
N ALA A 27 -2.95 -9.53 5.43
CA ALA A 27 -2.49 -8.15 5.36
C ALA A 27 -3.51 -7.31 4.60
N ALA A 28 -3.47 -6.00 4.85
CA ALA A 28 -4.29 -5.02 4.13
C ALA A 28 -3.46 -3.78 3.90
N VAL A 29 -3.74 -3.05 2.80
CA VAL A 29 -3.16 -1.72 2.61
C VAL A 29 -4.18 -0.69 3.07
N CYS A 30 -3.73 0.26 3.88
CA CYS A 30 -4.54 1.35 4.41
C CYS A 30 -3.88 2.66 4.04
N GLY A 31 -4.66 3.60 3.54
CA GLY A 31 -4.11 4.88 3.15
C GLY A 31 -5.18 5.91 2.84
N ASP A 32 -4.73 7.08 2.39
CA ASP A 32 -5.61 8.20 2.07
C ASP A 32 -6.65 7.82 1.00
N PHE A 33 -6.31 6.86 0.14
CA PHE A 33 -7.19 6.45 -0.97
C PHE A 33 -8.36 5.57 -0.54
N ASN A 34 -8.36 5.04 0.68
CA ASN A 34 -9.46 4.21 1.17
C ASN A 34 -9.90 4.59 2.60
N GLY A 35 -9.57 5.81 3.04
CA GLY A 35 -9.95 6.29 4.37
C GLY A 35 -9.25 5.57 5.51
N TRP A 36 -8.13 4.93 5.25
CA TRP A 36 -7.36 4.15 6.22
C TRP A 36 -8.16 2.98 6.80
N ASP A 37 -9.14 2.49 6.05
CA ASP A 37 -10.02 1.41 6.49
C ASP A 37 -9.39 0.04 6.14
N PRO A 38 -9.02 -0.78 7.13
CA PRO A 38 -8.38 -2.07 6.87
C PRO A 38 -9.30 -3.10 6.22
N MET A 39 -10.60 -2.81 6.15
CA MET A 39 -11.57 -3.72 5.52
C MET A 39 -11.75 -3.47 4.03
N LYS A 40 -11.28 -2.34 3.52
CA LYS A 40 -11.54 -1.95 2.13
C LYS A 40 -10.56 -2.54 1.12
N THR A 41 -9.31 -2.73 1.51
CA THR A 41 -8.28 -3.17 0.57
C THR A 41 -7.44 -4.30 1.16
N PRO A 42 -8.06 -5.49 1.34
CA PRO A 42 -7.29 -6.65 1.80
C PRO A 42 -6.31 -7.10 0.72
N MET A 43 -5.15 -7.56 1.13
CA MET A 43 -4.14 -8.08 0.22
C MET A 43 -4.33 -9.59 0.04
N LYS A 44 -3.94 -10.06 -1.15
CA LYS A 44 -4.01 -11.47 -1.49
C LYS A 44 -2.65 -12.13 -1.25
N LYS A 45 -2.65 -13.24 -0.51
CA LYS A 45 -1.44 -14.00 -0.25
C LYS A 45 -1.10 -14.89 -1.43
N ARG A 46 0.15 -14.81 -1.91
CA ARG A 46 0.66 -15.67 -2.97
C ARG A 46 1.20 -16.97 -2.37
N LYS A 47 1.49 -17.95 -3.25
CA LYS A 47 2.01 -19.25 -2.84
C LYS A 47 3.35 -19.15 -2.10
N ASP A 48 4.16 -18.16 -2.42
CA ASP A 48 5.46 -17.96 -1.78
C ASP A 48 5.38 -17.26 -0.42
N GLY A 49 4.17 -16.89 0.03
CA GLY A 49 3.95 -16.20 1.29
C GLY A 49 3.93 -14.69 1.19
N SER A 50 4.24 -14.13 0.02
CA SER A 50 4.14 -12.69 -0.19
C SER A 50 2.68 -12.27 -0.39
N PHE A 51 2.41 -10.96 -0.27
CA PHE A 51 1.08 -10.42 -0.45
C PHE A 51 1.08 -9.37 -1.55
N SER A 52 -0.03 -9.24 -2.25
CA SER A 52 -0.21 -8.17 -3.24
C SER A 52 -1.67 -7.77 -3.37
N VAL A 53 -1.85 -6.54 -3.84
CA VAL A 53 -3.15 -6.02 -4.24
C VAL A 53 -2.93 -4.89 -5.23
N THR A 54 -3.81 -4.77 -6.21
CA THR A 54 -3.77 -3.70 -7.21
C THR A 54 -4.93 -2.73 -6.97
N VAL A 55 -4.61 -1.45 -6.92
CA VAL A 55 -5.57 -0.37 -6.67
C VAL A 55 -5.45 0.66 -7.78
N SER A 56 -6.58 1.17 -8.25
CA SER A 56 -6.60 2.28 -9.22
C SER A 56 -6.59 3.60 -8.47
N LEU A 57 -5.61 4.45 -8.78
CA LEU A 57 -5.43 5.75 -8.12
C LEU A 57 -5.46 6.86 -9.16
N LYS A 58 -5.70 8.08 -8.68
CA LYS A 58 -5.74 9.28 -9.52
C LYS A 58 -4.33 9.79 -9.76
N PRO A 59 -3.88 9.91 -11.03
CA PRO A 59 -2.55 10.47 -11.34
C PRO A 59 -2.42 11.92 -10.90
N GLY A 60 -1.18 12.34 -10.68
CA GLY A 60 -0.87 13.70 -10.23
C GLY A 60 -1.10 13.92 -8.75
N THR A 61 -1.21 12.86 -7.98
CA THR A 61 -1.55 12.91 -6.55
C THR A 61 -0.53 12.11 -5.74
N GLU A 62 -0.29 12.56 -4.53
CA GLU A 62 0.47 11.79 -3.55
C GLU A 62 -0.49 11.24 -2.51
N TYR A 63 -0.27 9.99 -2.11
CA TYR A 63 -1.08 9.32 -1.09
C TYR A 63 -0.18 8.79 0.01
N ARG A 64 -0.60 8.94 1.26
CA ARG A 64 0.05 8.29 2.39
C ARG A 64 -0.58 6.92 2.60
N PHE A 65 0.22 5.93 2.95
CA PHE A 65 -0.28 4.58 3.18
C PHE A 65 0.65 3.80 4.11
N ARG A 66 0.12 2.72 4.67
CA ARG A 66 0.85 1.72 5.43
C ARG A 66 0.16 0.38 5.24
N TYR A 67 0.85 -0.68 5.61
CA TYR A 67 0.25 -2.02 5.62
C TYR A 67 -0.15 -2.39 7.03
N LEU A 68 -1.33 -2.99 7.18
CA LEU A 68 -1.76 -3.56 8.46
C LEU A 68 -1.62 -5.07 8.37
N VAL A 69 -0.74 -5.62 9.20
CA VAL A 69 -0.37 -7.04 9.19
C VAL A 69 -1.06 -7.75 10.33
N ASP A 70 -1.78 -8.83 10.02
CA ASP A 70 -2.52 -9.65 10.99
C ASP A 70 -3.49 -8.83 11.88
N GLY A 71 -3.96 -7.69 11.35
CA GLY A 71 -4.87 -6.82 12.07
C GLY A 71 -4.28 -6.10 13.28
N LYS A 72 -2.97 -6.17 13.46
CA LYS A 72 -2.31 -5.65 14.67
C LYS A 72 -1.10 -4.77 14.41
N LYS A 73 -0.27 -5.14 13.43
CA LYS A 73 1.03 -4.52 13.24
C LYS A 73 1.06 -3.65 12.01
N TRP A 74 1.45 -2.39 12.17
CA TRP A 74 1.62 -1.46 11.06
C TRP A 74 3.03 -1.59 10.48
N GLU A 75 3.11 -1.72 9.17
CA GLU A 75 4.37 -1.80 8.45
C GLU A 75 4.41 -0.77 7.33
N ASN A 76 5.57 -0.19 7.08
CA ASN A 76 5.80 0.67 5.94
C ASN A 76 6.29 -0.13 4.74
N ASP A 77 6.15 0.44 3.55
CA ASP A 77 6.73 -0.14 2.34
C ASP A 77 8.22 0.17 2.33
N TRP A 78 9.05 -0.83 2.03
CA TRP A 78 10.50 -0.65 2.00
C TRP A 78 10.99 0.11 0.77
N ALA A 79 10.15 0.25 -0.25
CA ALA A 79 10.49 0.88 -1.51
C ALA A 79 9.44 1.94 -1.90
N ALA A 80 8.93 2.67 -0.93
CA ALA A 80 8.01 3.76 -1.18
C ALA A 80 8.71 4.91 -1.89
N ASP A 81 7.93 5.78 -2.52
CA ASP A 81 8.49 6.98 -3.17
C ASP A 81 9.03 7.98 -2.15
N GLY A 82 8.55 7.92 -0.91
CA GLY A 82 9.01 8.76 0.18
C GLY A 82 8.40 8.32 1.49
N TYR A 83 8.81 9.01 2.54
CA TYR A 83 8.29 8.79 3.90
C TYR A 83 8.06 10.14 4.54
N VAL A 84 6.94 10.29 5.25
CA VAL A 84 6.60 11.54 5.92
C VAL A 84 6.25 11.26 7.38
N PRO A 85 6.67 12.13 8.31
CA PRO A 85 6.31 11.98 9.71
C PRO A 85 4.80 12.02 9.89
N ASN A 86 4.29 11.23 10.82
CA ASN A 86 2.88 11.29 11.19
C ASN A 86 2.76 11.81 12.64
N LYS A 87 1.54 12.11 13.05
CA LYS A 87 1.28 12.68 14.38
C LYS A 87 1.48 11.70 15.53
N PHE A 88 1.77 10.44 15.23
CA PHE A 88 1.96 9.40 16.24
C PHE A 88 3.44 9.13 16.53
N GLY A 89 4.34 9.96 16.01
CA GLY A 89 5.78 9.79 16.23
C GLY A 89 6.43 8.73 15.35
N SER A 90 5.76 8.35 14.28
CA SER A 90 6.23 7.37 13.30
C SER A 90 6.25 8.02 11.92
N GLU A 91 6.33 7.20 10.86
CA GLU A 91 6.30 7.69 9.49
C GLU A 91 5.26 6.93 8.68
N ASP A 92 4.66 7.62 7.71
CA ASP A 92 3.83 6.99 6.70
C ASP A 92 4.63 6.85 5.41
N SER A 93 4.38 5.77 4.67
CA SER A 93 4.91 5.62 3.32
C SER A 93 4.14 6.54 2.39
N VAL A 94 4.80 7.02 1.34
CA VAL A 94 4.18 7.90 0.33
C VAL A 94 4.33 7.27 -1.03
N ILE A 95 3.24 7.29 -1.80
CA ILE A 95 3.28 6.94 -3.21
C ILE A 95 2.85 8.15 -4.03
N SER A 96 3.66 8.49 -5.03
CA SER A 96 3.40 9.58 -5.97
C SER A 96 3.00 8.98 -7.31
N VAL A 97 1.83 9.29 -7.79
CA VAL A 97 1.31 8.80 -9.08
C VAL A 97 0.93 9.95 -10.06
#